data_f553ee5359ada36ef5aa1f06f6a2f352
#
_entry.id   f553ee5359ada36ef5aa1f06f6a2f352
#
_cell.length_a   1.000
_cell.length_b   1.000
_cell.length_c   1.000
_cell.angle_alpha   90.00
_cell.angle_beta   90.00
_cell.angle_gamma   90.00
#
_symmetry.space_group_name_H-M   'P 1'
#
loop_
_entity.id
_entity.type
_entity.pdbx_description
1 polymer ?
#
loop_
_entity_poly.entity_id
_entity_poly.type
_entity_poly.pdbx_seq_one_letter_code
_entity_poly.pdbx_strand_id
1 'polypeptide(L)'
;MPGPELYVDYRWFLERQEELLPDDLTVNDFSVLVGMAARHRVDPPRHDQHPDAFWRAAVLLEECVLLRPLPARNEVFGYGVAVAYLEASGQRIDTKFELWRELIYDIRALRVDSYEVADRLRSWSTNE
;
A
#
# COMPACT_ATOMS: atom_id res chain seq x y z
N MET A 1 2.54 -23.27 4.64
CA MET A 1 2.07 -22.57 5.84
C MET A 1 2.47 -21.10 5.77
N PRO A 2 1.52 -20.20 5.86
CA PRO A 2 1.88 -18.81 5.83
C PRO A 2 2.70 -18.45 7.07
N GLY A 3 3.69 -17.60 6.91
CA GLY A 3 4.45 -17.07 8.03
C GLY A 3 3.59 -16.11 8.86
N PRO A 4 4.14 -15.59 9.97
CA PRO A 4 3.44 -14.58 10.73
C PRO A 4 3.16 -13.36 9.88
N GLU A 5 2.04 -12.70 10.14
CA GLU A 5 1.68 -11.48 9.43
C GLU A 5 2.67 -10.37 9.75
N LEU A 6 3.04 -9.61 8.71
CA LEU A 6 3.90 -8.45 8.89
C LEU A 6 3.04 -7.24 9.25
N TYR A 7 3.40 -6.58 10.36
CA TYR A 7 2.86 -5.29 10.71
C TYR A 7 3.98 -4.28 10.77
N VAL A 8 3.74 -3.12 10.20
CA VAL A 8 4.72 -2.04 10.15
C VAL A 8 4.22 -0.83 10.93
N ASP A 9 5.13 0.03 11.37
CA ASP A 9 4.78 1.27 12.04
C ASP A 9 5.18 2.48 11.16
N TYR A 10 4.96 3.70 11.67
CA TYR A 10 5.25 4.91 10.92
C TYR A 10 6.73 5.03 10.55
N ARG A 11 7.63 4.45 11.34
CA ARG A 11 9.08 4.50 11.08
C ARG A 11 9.42 3.75 9.80
N TRP A 12 8.74 2.64 9.57
CA TRP A 12 8.92 1.86 8.35
C TRP A 12 8.55 2.70 7.11
N PHE A 13 7.47 3.49 7.20
CA PHE A 13 7.08 4.38 6.10
C PHE A 13 8.11 5.47 5.87
N LEU A 14 8.69 6.04 6.91
CA LEU A 14 9.74 7.04 6.78
C LEU A 14 10.99 6.46 6.12
N GLU A 15 11.34 5.23 6.45
CA GLU A 15 12.45 4.53 5.80
C GLU A 15 12.19 4.33 4.31
N ARG A 16 10.95 3.98 3.94
CA ARG A 16 10.57 3.84 2.52
C ARG A 16 10.63 5.19 1.80
N GLN A 17 10.21 6.26 2.45
CA GLN A 17 10.33 7.60 1.88
C GLN A 17 11.79 7.94 1.59
N GLU A 18 12.69 7.63 2.51
CA GLU A 18 14.12 7.88 2.33
C GLU A 18 14.68 7.10 1.13
N GLU A 19 14.23 5.88 0.92
CA GLU A 19 14.65 5.07 -0.23
C GLU A 19 14.09 5.56 -1.55
N LEU A 20 12.80 5.94 -1.55
CA LEU A 20 12.07 6.28 -2.78
C LEU A 20 12.25 7.73 -3.18
N LEU A 21 12.34 8.62 -2.21
CA LEU A 21 12.35 10.07 -2.41
C LEU A 21 13.45 10.71 -1.55
N PRO A 22 14.72 10.32 -1.77
CA PRO A 22 15.81 10.78 -0.89
C PRO A 22 16.02 12.29 -0.91
N ASP A 23 15.58 12.97 -1.96
CA ASP A 23 15.73 14.42 -2.09
C ASP A 23 14.60 15.20 -1.41
N ASP A 24 13.56 14.52 -0.94
CA ASP A 24 12.45 15.18 -0.26
C ASP A 24 11.93 14.30 0.87
N LEU A 25 12.40 14.61 2.09
CA LEU A 25 12.02 13.89 3.29
C LEU A 25 10.92 14.62 4.08
N THR A 26 10.28 15.62 3.47
CA THR A 26 9.21 16.38 4.12
C THR A 26 7.95 15.52 4.26
N VAL A 27 7.32 15.58 5.43
CA VAL A 27 6.02 14.96 5.67
C VAL A 27 5.03 16.10 5.93
N ASN A 28 3.97 16.15 5.12
CA ASN A 28 2.96 17.19 5.23
C ASN A 28 1.94 16.88 6.32
N ASP A 29 1.55 15.62 6.45
CA ASP A 29 0.60 15.19 7.48
C ASP A 29 1.07 13.87 8.10
N PHE A 30 1.77 14.01 9.23
CA PHE A 30 2.33 12.86 9.95
C PHE A 30 1.22 11.96 10.50
N SER A 31 0.05 12.52 10.83
CA SER A 31 -1.06 11.73 11.37
C SER A 31 -1.56 10.70 10.36
N VAL A 32 -1.41 10.95 9.07
CA VAL A 32 -1.77 9.97 8.04
C VAL A 32 -0.86 8.75 8.12
N LEU A 33 0.44 8.94 8.34
CA LEU A 33 1.37 7.81 8.49
C LEU A 33 1.02 6.96 9.71
N VAL A 34 0.67 7.61 10.82
CA VAL A 34 0.23 6.90 12.03
C VAL A 34 -1.09 6.15 11.75
N GLY A 35 -2.02 6.79 11.06
CA GLY A 35 -3.28 6.17 10.67
C GLY A 35 -3.10 4.97 9.74
N MET A 36 -2.18 5.07 8.79
CA MET A 36 -1.83 3.96 7.91
C MET A 36 -1.34 2.75 8.69
N ALA A 37 -0.46 2.98 9.67
CA ALA A 37 0.05 1.92 10.53
C ALA A 37 -1.10 1.23 11.28
N ALA A 38 -2.02 2.02 11.81
CA ALA A 38 -3.19 1.48 12.53
C ALA A 38 -4.13 0.74 11.57
N ARG A 39 -4.45 1.34 10.42
CA ARG A 39 -5.43 0.81 9.48
C ARG A 39 -5.05 -0.53 8.89
N HIS A 40 -3.77 -0.72 8.52
CA HIS A 40 -3.36 -1.96 7.86
C HIS A 40 -3.40 -3.17 8.79
N ARG A 41 -3.51 -2.96 10.11
CA ARG A 41 -3.61 -4.03 11.11
C ARG A 41 -5.04 -4.51 11.33
N VAL A 42 -6.02 -3.75 10.84
CA VAL A 42 -7.43 -4.07 11.03
C VAL A 42 -7.88 -5.08 9.98
N ASP A 43 -8.58 -6.11 10.43
CA ASP A 43 -9.13 -7.10 9.51
C ASP A 43 -10.29 -6.49 8.70
N PRO A 44 -10.48 -6.95 7.44
CA PRO A 44 -11.59 -6.47 6.64
C PRO A 44 -12.93 -6.79 7.31
N PRO A 45 -13.95 -5.92 7.16
CA PRO A 45 -15.25 -6.15 7.80
C PRO A 45 -16.07 -7.28 7.17
N ARG A 46 -15.72 -7.74 5.97
CA ARG A 46 -16.42 -8.85 5.31
C ARG A 46 -15.85 -10.18 5.79
N HIS A 47 -16.72 -11.08 6.26
CA HIS A 47 -16.31 -12.38 6.78
C HIS A 47 -15.77 -13.32 5.70
N ASP A 48 -16.14 -13.10 4.44
CA ASP A 48 -15.68 -13.90 3.31
C ASP A 48 -14.32 -13.46 2.76
N GLN A 49 -13.76 -12.38 3.32
CA GLN A 49 -12.45 -11.89 2.93
C GLN A 49 -11.44 -12.21 4.01
N HIS A 50 -10.37 -12.91 3.62
CA HIS A 50 -9.27 -13.17 4.53
C HIS A 50 -8.29 -12.01 4.50
N PRO A 51 -7.88 -11.48 5.66
CA PRO A 51 -6.84 -10.47 5.70
C PRO A 51 -5.52 -11.11 5.29
N ASP A 52 -4.98 -10.69 4.16
CA ASP A 52 -3.70 -11.17 3.65
C ASP A 52 -2.80 -9.96 3.33
N ALA A 53 -1.59 -10.24 2.85
CA ALA A 53 -0.65 -9.16 2.51
C ALA A 53 -1.21 -8.25 1.40
N PHE A 54 -1.99 -8.78 0.47
CA PHE A 54 -2.58 -7.98 -0.61
C PHE A 54 -3.64 -7.02 -0.08
N TRP A 55 -4.44 -7.47 0.89
CA TRP A 55 -5.41 -6.59 1.56
C TRP A 55 -4.69 -5.43 2.27
N ARG A 56 -3.64 -5.76 3.03
CA ARG A 56 -2.91 -4.74 3.79
C ARG A 56 -2.16 -3.78 2.87
N ALA A 57 -1.55 -4.29 1.80
CA ALA A 57 -0.91 -3.44 0.79
C ALA A 57 -1.92 -2.53 0.10
N ALA A 58 -3.12 -3.04 -0.19
CA ALA A 58 -4.20 -2.26 -0.80
C ALA A 58 -4.59 -1.08 0.09
N VAL A 59 -4.76 -1.33 1.38
CA VAL A 59 -5.08 -0.27 2.35
C VAL A 59 -3.99 0.79 2.40
N LEU A 60 -2.72 0.37 2.44
CA LEU A 60 -1.59 1.29 2.45
C LEU A 60 -1.54 2.14 1.19
N LEU A 61 -1.75 1.53 0.03
CA LEU A 61 -1.77 2.24 -1.25
C LEU A 61 -2.88 3.29 -1.28
N GLU A 62 -4.09 2.90 -0.89
CA GLU A 62 -5.23 3.82 -0.87
C GLU A 62 -5.00 5.01 0.05
N GLU A 63 -4.48 4.77 1.24
CA GLU A 63 -4.23 5.85 2.20
C GLU A 63 -3.23 6.86 1.64
N CYS A 64 -2.17 6.38 0.99
CA CYS A 64 -1.19 7.28 0.38
C CYS A 64 -1.79 8.10 -0.76
N VAL A 65 -2.59 7.46 -1.62
CA VAL A 65 -3.16 8.12 -2.79
C VAL A 65 -4.24 9.13 -2.39
N LEU A 66 -5.10 8.77 -1.43
CA LEU A 66 -6.26 9.58 -1.07
C LEU A 66 -5.94 10.61 0.01
N LEU A 67 -5.16 10.26 1.02
CA LEU A 67 -4.90 11.14 2.15
C LEU A 67 -3.61 11.95 2.02
N ARG A 68 -2.77 11.61 1.05
CA ARG A 68 -1.61 12.41 0.63
C ARG A 68 -0.74 12.90 1.79
N PRO A 69 -0.05 11.98 2.49
CA PRO A 69 0.77 12.37 3.66
C PRO A 69 1.97 13.26 3.33
N LEU A 70 2.42 13.25 2.07
CA LEU A 70 3.56 14.03 1.62
C LEU A 70 3.11 15.28 0.87
N PRO A 71 3.97 16.29 0.75
CA PRO A 71 3.65 17.49 -0.04
C PRO A 71 3.37 17.18 -1.53
N ALA A 72 4.06 16.17 -2.06
CA ALA A 72 3.94 15.78 -3.46
C ALA A 72 4.35 14.32 -3.64
N ARG A 73 4.08 13.77 -4.82
CA ARG A 73 4.54 12.43 -5.24
C ARG A 73 3.98 11.31 -4.37
N ASN A 74 2.77 11.51 -3.86
CA ASN A 74 2.09 10.51 -3.02
C ASN A 74 1.78 9.23 -3.78
N GLU A 75 1.54 9.32 -5.08
CA GLU A 75 1.29 8.15 -5.93
C GLU A 75 2.54 7.27 -6.04
N VAL A 76 3.71 7.89 -6.23
CA VAL A 76 4.98 7.17 -6.25
C VAL A 76 5.27 6.54 -4.91
N PHE A 77 5.04 7.30 -3.83
CA PHE A 77 5.23 6.81 -2.47
C PHE A 77 4.30 5.63 -2.17
N GLY A 78 3.03 5.76 -2.52
CA GLY A 78 2.05 4.69 -2.32
C GLY A 78 2.40 3.41 -3.07
N TYR A 79 2.80 3.55 -4.33
CA TYR A 79 3.29 2.43 -5.13
C TYR A 79 4.48 1.74 -4.43
N GLY A 80 5.49 2.52 -4.06
CA GLY A 80 6.69 1.97 -3.43
C GLY A 80 6.41 1.31 -2.09
N VAL A 81 5.53 1.92 -1.27
CA VAL A 81 5.12 1.35 0.02
C VAL A 81 4.41 0.01 -0.20
N ALA A 82 3.46 -0.06 -1.14
CA ALA A 82 2.71 -1.28 -1.40
C ALA A 82 3.61 -2.41 -1.91
N VAL A 83 4.50 -2.11 -2.86
CA VAL A 83 5.44 -3.10 -3.40
C VAL A 83 6.39 -3.58 -2.30
N ALA A 84 6.96 -2.65 -1.53
CA ALA A 84 7.90 -3.01 -0.45
C ALA A 84 7.21 -3.86 0.62
N TYR A 85 5.96 -3.54 0.96
CA TYR A 85 5.20 -4.31 1.93
C TYR A 85 4.97 -5.74 1.44
N LEU A 86 4.57 -5.89 0.17
CA LEU A 86 4.35 -7.21 -0.42
C LEU A 86 5.64 -8.03 -0.47
N GLU A 87 6.75 -7.41 -0.89
CA GLU A 87 8.04 -8.10 -0.92
C GLU A 87 8.47 -8.53 0.49
N ALA A 88 8.32 -7.66 1.47
CA ALA A 88 8.66 -7.96 2.86
C ALA A 88 7.74 -9.06 3.43
N SER A 89 6.56 -9.23 2.88
CA SER A 89 5.60 -10.28 3.24
C SER A 89 5.81 -11.57 2.45
N GLY A 90 6.85 -11.65 1.62
CA GLY A 90 7.16 -12.85 0.83
C GLY A 90 6.36 -12.98 -0.46
N GLN A 91 5.71 -11.90 -0.89
CA GLN A 91 4.91 -11.90 -2.12
C GLN A 91 5.65 -11.20 -3.24
N ARG A 92 5.56 -11.76 -4.45
CA ARG A 92 6.09 -11.15 -5.66
C ARG A 92 4.93 -10.64 -6.50
N ILE A 93 5.09 -9.46 -7.08
CA ILE A 93 4.04 -8.80 -7.82
C ILE A 93 4.60 -8.18 -9.10
N ASP A 94 3.79 -8.17 -10.15
CA ASP A 94 4.13 -7.48 -11.39
C ASP A 94 4.17 -5.97 -11.14
N THR A 95 5.25 -5.34 -11.55
CA THR A 95 5.47 -3.90 -11.32
C THR A 95 5.38 -3.10 -12.60
N LYS A 96 4.71 -3.60 -13.64
CA LYS A 96 4.52 -2.86 -14.88
C LYS A 96 3.81 -1.54 -14.62
N PHE A 97 4.40 -0.47 -15.12
CA PHE A 97 3.93 0.89 -14.89
C PHE A 97 2.45 1.07 -15.24
N GLU A 98 2.04 0.54 -16.38
CA GLU A 98 0.66 0.71 -16.86
C GLU A 98 -0.38 0.13 -15.92
N LEU A 99 -0.09 -1.02 -15.31
CA LEU A 99 -0.99 -1.66 -14.36
C LEU A 99 -1.22 -0.78 -13.14
N TRP A 100 -0.13 -0.31 -12.55
CA TRP A 100 -0.18 0.49 -11.33
C TRP A 100 -0.75 1.88 -11.61
N ARG A 101 -0.40 2.47 -12.73
CA ARG A 101 -0.93 3.77 -13.12
C ARG A 101 -2.45 3.75 -13.24
N GLU A 102 -2.99 2.72 -13.89
CA GLU A 102 -4.44 2.57 -14.06
C GLU A 102 -5.13 2.36 -12.72
N LEU A 103 -4.57 1.50 -11.86
CA LEU A 103 -5.11 1.27 -10.53
C LEU A 103 -5.12 2.55 -9.70
N ILE A 104 -4.01 3.26 -9.68
CA ILE A 104 -3.91 4.52 -8.92
C ILE A 104 -4.91 5.55 -9.43
N TYR A 105 -5.07 5.63 -10.75
CA TYR A 105 -6.08 6.50 -11.34
C TYR A 105 -7.49 6.13 -10.84
N ASP A 106 -7.82 4.84 -10.82
CA ASP A 106 -9.13 4.38 -10.36
C ASP A 106 -9.34 4.67 -8.86
N ILE A 107 -8.29 4.55 -8.04
CA ILE A 107 -8.36 4.91 -6.63
C ILE A 107 -8.66 6.41 -6.47
N ARG A 108 -7.92 7.25 -7.19
CA ARG A 108 -8.12 8.71 -7.13
C ARG A 108 -9.52 9.11 -7.59
N ALA A 109 -10.05 8.43 -8.57
CA ALA A 109 -11.39 8.68 -9.09
C ALA A 109 -12.50 8.03 -8.24
N LEU A 110 -12.14 7.32 -7.17
CA LEU A 110 -13.05 6.62 -6.27
C LEU A 110 -13.91 5.58 -7.01
N ARG A 111 -13.32 4.91 -8.00
CA ARG A 111 -14.00 3.88 -8.82
C ARG A 111 -13.87 2.49 -8.22
N VAL A 112 -12.94 2.29 -7.30
CA VAL A 112 -12.66 1.00 -6.67
C VAL A 112 -12.67 1.15 -5.17
N ASP A 113 -13.06 0.10 -4.47
CA ASP A 113 -12.96 0.01 -3.02
C ASP A 113 -11.73 -0.82 -2.62
N SER A 114 -11.50 -0.95 -1.31
CA SER A 114 -10.33 -1.67 -0.79
C SER A 114 -10.31 -3.13 -1.22
N TYR A 115 -11.49 -3.76 -1.32
CA TYR A 115 -11.60 -5.16 -1.74
C TYR A 115 -11.19 -5.31 -3.21
N GLU A 116 -11.64 -4.41 -4.06
CA GLU A 116 -11.29 -4.42 -5.49
C GLU A 116 -9.81 -4.14 -5.71
N VAL A 117 -9.24 -3.21 -4.94
CA VAL A 117 -7.79 -2.93 -5.01
C VAL A 117 -7.01 -4.19 -4.62
N ALA A 118 -7.39 -4.82 -3.51
CA ALA A 118 -6.72 -6.04 -3.06
C ALA A 118 -6.82 -7.16 -4.11
N ASP A 119 -7.98 -7.33 -4.72
CA ASP A 119 -8.19 -8.36 -5.75
C ASP A 119 -7.32 -8.08 -6.98
N ARG A 120 -7.18 -6.81 -7.38
CA ARG A 120 -6.29 -6.44 -8.48
C ARG A 120 -4.84 -6.79 -8.16
N LEU A 121 -4.39 -6.44 -6.96
CA LEU A 121 -3.02 -6.77 -6.54
C LEU A 121 -2.79 -8.28 -6.54
N ARG A 122 -3.76 -9.07 -6.07
CA ARG A 122 -3.66 -10.54 -6.10
C ARG A 122 -3.54 -11.06 -7.53
N SER A 123 -4.27 -10.45 -8.46
CA SER A 123 -4.23 -10.87 -9.87
C SER A 123 -2.87 -10.62 -10.50
N TRP A 124 -2.07 -9.72 -9.95
CA TRP A 124 -0.72 -9.41 -10.44
C TRP A 124 0.37 -10.21 -9.74
N SER A 125 0.02 -11.11 -8.83
CA SER A 125 0.99 -11.96 -8.15
C SER A 125 1.74 -12.82 -9.16
N THR A 126 3.07 -12.84 -9.03
CA THR A 126 3.94 -13.66 -9.88
C THR A 126 4.48 -14.87 -9.12
N ASN A 127 3.97 -15.12 -7.93
CA ASN A 127 4.31 -16.31 -7.18
C ASN A 127 3.71 -17.54 -7.86
N GLU A 128 4.45 -18.64 -7.84
CA GLU A 128 3.98 -19.93 -8.32
C GLU A 128 3.61 -20.85 -7.14
#